data_513e8289cc7aa6066190f6771851af1f
#
_entry.id   513e8289cc7aa6066190f6771851af1f
#
_cell.length_a   1.000
_cell.length_b   1.000
_cell.length_c   1.000
_cell.angle_alpha   90.00
_cell.angle_beta   90.00
_cell.angle_gamma   90.00
#
_symmetry.space_group_name_H-M   'P 1'
#
loop_
_entity.id
_entity.type
_entity.pdbx_description
1 polymer ?
#
loop_
_entity_poly.entity_id
_entity_poly.type
_entity_poly.pdbx_seq_one_letter_code
_entity_poly.pdbx_strand_id
1 'polypeptide(L)'
;MVELLSSMRFAISLLTLICIASVIGTVVKQNEPFNNYVNQFGPFWAEVFGHVGLYTVYSAWWFLLILAFLVTSTSLCIARNAPKILVELRSYKEGVREQALKSFHHKAEGTLAETPAASLEHVNQLLISQGWKARAQVRPNGTMVAARKGMANKIGYLAAHSSIVLICLGGLFDGDLVVRAQMALLGKSPFNGGGLISDVPAEHRLSVNNPTFRGNLLVPEGGRAGVAILNMNDGVVLQDLPFDVELKKFVVDYYDTGMPKLFASQIVIHDHDTGAKTEATVKVNEPVFHRGVAIYQSSFDDGGSKLELRALPMAGGGKPFTLEGMVGSSTELRTDDDQRKLTLEFTGLRVINVENMGSAGAADTTAVDVRKVDLTSALNKHLGSGAKATEKLLKNVGPSISYKLRDASGQAREYNNYMAPVLLDGQRVLLAGVRENAGEAFRYLRIPVDDTGSIDGWYRLHQALKDASLRDKAVRRYVAQTTPSDKPEMAEQLRVTADRALGLFAGAEPTRTKDTTGAAPAAITGGLQALSDFVEGSVPEEERSRIAEVLLRILNGSLFELAQITREAAGLPPLKPSEETSRFMTQAVLSLSDAAFYPAPVMVQLSGFTQVQASVFQMARAPGKKL
;
A
#
# COMPACT_ATOMS: atom_id res chain seq x y z
N MET A 1 9.51 12.50 -43.39
CA MET A 1 9.74 12.21 -41.96
C MET A 1 10.06 13.49 -41.16
N VAL A 2 11.06 14.29 -41.55
CA VAL A 2 11.42 15.53 -40.85
C VAL A 2 10.27 16.55 -40.78
N GLU A 3 9.47 16.68 -41.83
CA GLU A 3 8.32 17.59 -41.86
C GLU A 3 7.21 17.16 -40.90
N LEU A 4 6.97 15.87 -40.76
CA LEU A 4 6.01 15.34 -39.76
C LEU A 4 6.50 15.59 -38.33
N LEU A 5 7.75 15.24 -38.05
CA LEU A 5 8.36 15.42 -36.73
C LEU A 5 8.48 16.90 -36.31
N SER A 6 8.69 17.82 -37.27
CA SER A 6 8.71 19.26 -37.01
C SER A 6 7.33 19.93 -37.03
N SER A 7 6.26 19.16 -37.13
CA SER A 7 4.88 19.64 -37.20
C SER A 7 4.37 20.00 -35.80
N MET A 8 3.76 21.19 -35.69
CA MET A 8 3.10 21.65 -34.46
C MET A 8 1.99 20.70 -33.99
N ARG A 9 1.25 20.09 -34.95
CA ARG A 9 0.15 19.15 -34.63
C ARG A 9 0.69 17.89 -33.95
N PHE A 10 1.82 17.39 -34.44
CA PHE A 10 2.46 16.21 -33.86
C PHE A 10 2.98 16.51 -32.43
N ALA A 11 3.64 17.64 -32.21
CA ALA A 11 4.07 18.04 -30.88
C ALA A 11 2.92 18.22 -29.88
N ILE A 12 1.79 18.80 -30.32
CA ILE A 12 0.58 18.92 -29.48
C ILE A 12 0.00 17.56 -29.11
N SER A 13 -0.06 16.62 -30.07
CA SER A 13 -0.55 15.25 -29.79
C SER A 13 0.33 14.55 -28.76
N LEU A 14 1.66 14.64 -28.87
CA LEU A 14 2.59 14.08 -27.90
C LEU A 14 2.43 14.72 -26.51
N LEU A 15 2.29 16.05 -26.47
CA LEU A 15 2.07 16.78 -25.21
C LEU A 15 0.75 16.34 -24.53
N THR A 16 -0.31 16.15 -25.31
CA THR A 16 -1.59 15.64 -24.79
C THR A 16 -1.44 14.24 -24.19
N LEU A 17 -0.70 13.34 -24.87
CA LEU A 17 -0.42 12.00 -24.33
C LEU A 17 0.38 12.05 -23.03
N ILE A 18 1.39 12.91 -22.96
CA ILE A 18 2.16 13.12 -21.72
C ILE A 18 1.28 13.67 -20.59
N CYS A 19 0.37 14.60 -20.89
CA CYS A 19 -0.57 15.11 -19.88
C CYS A 19 -1.46 14.00 -19.34
N ILE A 20 -2.03 13.14 -20.20
CA ILE A 20 -2.85 11.99 -19.77
C ILE A 20 -2.02 11.04 -18.92
N ALA A 21 -0.82 10.67 -19.37
CA ALA A 21 0.08 9.80 -18.62
C ALA A 21 0.46 10.40 -17.25
N SER A 22 0.67 11.71 -17.19
CA SER A 22 1.00 12.41 -15.94
C SER A 22 -0.17 12.43 -14.95
N VAL A 23 -1.41 12.56 -15.44
CA VAL A 23 -2.60 12.41 -14.59
C VAL A 23 -2.64 11.02 -13.97
N ILE A 24 -2.45 9.98 -14.77
CA ILE A 24 -2.39 8.59 -14.27
C ILE A 24 -1.26 8.43 -13.24
N GLY A 25 -0.06 8.91 -13.57
CA GLY A 25 1.11 8.83 -12.69
C GLY A 25 0.98 9.64 -11.39
N THR A 26 0.06 10.60 -11.33
CA THR A 26 -0.23 11.37 -10.11
C THR A 26 -1.31 10.69 -9.25
N VAL A 27 -2.30 10.06 -9.88
CA VAL A 27 -3.40 9.37 -9.18
C VAL A 27 -2.94 8.02 -8.62
N VAL A 28 -2.17 7.27 -9.40
CA VAL A 28 -1.61 5.99 -8.97
C VAL A 28 -0.31 6.26 -8.21
N LYS A 29 -0.22 5.79 -6.96
CA LYS A 29 1.03 5.85 -6.21
C LYS A 29 2.15 5.18 -7.00
N GLN A 30 3.30 5.83 -7.09
CA GLN A 30 4.43 5.34 -7.87
C GLN A 30 5.47 4.67 -6.97
N ASN A 31 6.12 3.61 -7.47
CA ASN A 31 7.24 2.91 -6.82
C ASN A 31 6.91 2.32 -5.43
N GLU A 32 5.65 1.94 -5.19
CA GLU A 32 5.26 1.19 -3.98
C GLU A 32 5.62 -0.30 -4.13
N PRO A 33 5.74 -1.05 -3.03
CA PRO A 33 5.83 -2.50 -3.08
C PRO A 33 4.63 -3.13 -3.81
N PHE A 34 4.87 -4.15 -4.64
CA PHE A 34 3.84 -4.77 -5.49
C PHE A 34 2.60 -5.23 -4.69
N ASN A 35 2.81 -5.75 -3.48
CA ASN A 35 1.73 -6.18 -2.59
C ASN A 35 0.72 -5.06 -2.25
N ASN A 36 1.15 -3.81 -2.22
CA ASN A 36 0.24 -2.68 -1.97
C ASN A 36 -0.72 -2.49 -3.15
N TYR A 37 -0.27 -2.71 -4.37
CA TYR A 37 -1.11 -2.66 -5.57
C TYR A 37 -2.06 -3.86 -5.66
N VAL A 38 -1.59 -5.06 -5.27
CA VAL A 38 -2.45 -6.25 -5.16
C VAL A 38 -3.58 -6.02 -4.15
N ASN A 39 -3.27 -5.42 -3.00
CA ASN A 39 -4.27 -5.08 -1.99
C ASN A 39 -5.26 -3.99 -2.46
N GLN A 40 -4.84 -3.12 -3.37
CA GLN A 40 -5.65 -2.00 -3.86
C GLN A 40 -6.51 -2.36 -5.07
N PHE A 41 -5.96 -3.11 -6.02
CA PHE A 41 -6.58 -3.38 -7.33
C PHE A 41 -6.98 -4.85 -7.52
N GLY A 42 -6.57 -5.73 -6.60
CA GLY A 42 -6.66 -7.18 -6.76
C GLY A 42 -5.53 -7.76 -7.62
N PRO A 43 -5.26 -9.08 -7.53
CA PRO A 43 -4.09 -9.70 -8.15
C PRO A 43 -4.08 -9.55 -9.67
N PHE A 44 -5.22 -9.75 -10.34
CA PHE A 44 -5.31 -9.66 -11.80
C PHE A 44 -4.99 -8.26 -12.33
N TRP A 45 -5.64 -7.22 -11.79
CA TRP A 45 -5.43 -5.85 -12.26
C TRP A 45 -4.07 -5.30 -11.85
N ALA A 46 -3.57 -5.69 -10.68
CA ALA A 46 -2.23 -5.33 -10.26
C ALA A 46 -1.17 -5.83 -11.24
N GLU A 47 -1.30 -7.06 -11.73
CA GLU A 47 -0.40 -7.64 -12.72
C GLU A 47 -0.51 -6.92 -14.08
N VAL A 48 -1.73 -6.71 -14.60
CA VAL A 48 -1.97 -6.00 -15.86
C VAL A 48 -1.38 -4.59 -15.83
N PHE A 49 -1.65 -3.82 -14.79
CA PHE A 49 -1.14 -2.46 -14.63
C PHE A 49 0.38 -2.43 -14.46
N GLY A 50 0.95 -3.44 -13.80
CA GLY A 50 2.40 -3.63 -13.69
C GLY A 50 3.06 -3.84 -15.05
N HIS A 51 2.51 -4.72 -15.89
CA HIS A 51 3.02 -4.99 -17.24
C HIS A 51 2.96 -3.75 -18.15
N VAL A 52 1.92 -2.93 -18.03
CA VAL A 52 1.81 -1.66 -18.77
C VAL A 52 2.73 -0.57 -18.19
N GLY A 53 3.29 -0.78 -16.99
CA GLY A 53 4.20 0.18 -16.34
C GLY A 53 3.49 1.34 -15.65
N LEU A 54 2.22 1.18 -15.22
CA LEU A 54 1.47 2.25 -14.56
C LEU A 54 1.96 2.56 -13.14
N TYR A 55 2.75 1.69 -12.53
CA TYR A 55 3.36 1.90 -11.21
C TYR A 55 4.70 2.64 -11.28
N THR A 56 5.21 2.81 -12.50
CA THR A 56 6.46 3.52 -12.79
C THR A 56 6.31 4.33 -14.07
N VAL A 57 5.21 5.09 -14.20
CA VAL A 57 4.83 5.82 -15.44
C VAL A 57 5.99 6.66 -15.97
N TYR A 58 6.63 7.42 -15.10
CA TYR A 58 7.72 8.35 -15.50
C TYR A 58 9.00 7.64 -15.93
N SER A 59 9.15 6.35 -15.63
CA SER A 59 10.27 5.48 -16.02
C SER A 59 9.87 4.45 -17.08
N ALA A 60 8.59 4.38 -17.45
CA ALA A 60 8.11 3.43 -18.45
C ALA A 60 8.71 3.74 -19.82
N TRP A 61 9.13 2.70 -20.55
CA TRP A 61 9.79 2.84 -21.86
C TRP A 61 8.95 3.64 -22.88
N TRP A 62 7.64 3.46 -22.88
CA TRP A 62 6.73 4.18 -23.78
C TRP A 62 6.63 5.67 -23.40
N PHE A 63 6.64 6.01 -22.11
CA PHE A 63 6.65 7.40 -21.64
C PHE A 63 7.95 8.11 -22.05
N LEU A 64 9.09 7.46 -21.80
CA LEU A 64 10.41 7.99 -22.20
C LEU A 64 10.53 8.15 -23.72
N LEU A 65 9.95 7.22 -24.50
CA LEU A 65 9.90 7.32 -25.96
C LEU A 65 9.07 8.54 -26.42
N ILE A 66 7.88 8.74 -25.84
CA ILE A 66 7.03 9.91 -26.15
C ILE A 66 7.78 11.20 -25.78
N LEU A 67 8.43 11.22 -24.63
CA LEU A 67 9.21 12.37 -24.17
C LEU A 67 10.40 12.67 -25.12
N ALA A 68 11.12 11.65 -25.56
CA ALA A 68 12.20 11.80 -26.54
C ALA A 68 11.69 12.34 -27.89
N PHE A 69 10.55 11.84 -28.36
CA PHE A 69 9.92 12.39 -29.56
C PHE A 69 9.46 13.83 -29.38
N LEU A 70 8.93 14.20 -28.21
CA LEU A 70 8.54 15.58 -27.92
C LEU A 70 9.75 16.51 -27.91
N VAL A 71 10.84 16.14 -27.25
CA VAL A 71 12.11 16.90 -27.25
C VAL A 71 12.61 17.09 -28.69
N THR A 72 12.65 16.01 -29.45
CA THR A 72 13.11 16.04 -30.85
C THR A 72 12.21 16.94 -31.72
N SER A 73 10.91 16.75 -31.63
CA SER A 73 9.90 17.50 -32.40
C SER A 73 9.98 19.01 -32.10
N THR A 74 10.01 19.36 -30.80
CA THR A 74 10.05 20.76 -30.38
C THR A 74 11.40 21.41 -30.76
N SER A 75 12.52 20.68 -30.60
CA SER A 75 13.84 21.15 -31.03
C SER A 75 13.93 21.41 -32.52
N LEU A 76 13.41 20.52 -33.35
CA LEU A 76 13.30 20.70 -34.80
C LEU A 76 12.39 21.89 -35.16
N CYS A 77 11.30 22.08 -34.44
CA CYS A 77 10.42 23.24 -34.62
C CYS A 77 11.14 24.55 -34.29
N ILE A 78 11.91 24.60 -33.21
CA ILE A 78 12.72 25.76 -32.85
C ILE A 78 13.81 26.01 -33.93
N ALA A 79 14.56 24.96 -34.31
CA ALA A 79 15.62 25.10 -35.31
C ALA A 79 15.11 25.60 -36.65
N ARG A 80 13.91 25.22 -37.07
CA ARG A 80 13.27 25.66 -38.30
C ARG A 80 12.74 27.10 -38.24
N ASN A 81 12.23 27.52 -37.09
CA ASN A 81 11.57 28.84 -36.95
C ASN A 81 12.53 29.93 -36.42
N ALA A 82 13.51 29.58 -35.60
CA ALA A 82 14.42 30.54 -35.00
C ALA A 82 15.19 31.41 -36.03
N PRO A 83 15.74 30.87 -37.14
CA PRO A 83 16.42 31.70 -38.15
C PRO A 83 15.50 32.72 -38.79
N LYS A 84 14.24 32.30 -39.09
CA LYS A 84 13.21 33.19 -39.68
C LYS A 84 12.87 34.32 -38.71
N ILE A 85 12.62 33.97 -37.45
CA ILE A 85 12.31 34.96 -36.40
C ILE A 85 13.46 35.93 -36.20
N LEU A 86 14.71 35.45 -36.17
CA LEU A 86 15.89 36.29 -36.01
C LEU A 86 16.09 37.26 -37.19
N VAL A 87 15.83 36.80 -38.41
CA VAL A 87 15.87 37.69 -39.61
C VAL A 87 14.75 38.72 -39.52
N GLU A 88 13.53 38.31 -39.15
CA GLU A 88 12.42 39.24 -39.00
C GLU A 88 12.63 40.27 -37.87
N LEU A 89 13.31 39.87 -36.78
CA LEU A 89 13.68 40.80 -35.70
C LEU A 89 14.66 41.89 -36.15
N ARG A 90 15.46 41.63 -37.19
CA ARG A 90 16.47 42.57 -37.69
C ARG A 90 15.97 43.36 -38.91
N SER A 91 15.03 42.79 -39.70
CA SER A 91 14.55 43.40 -40.94
C SER A 91 13.42 44.36 -40.69
N TYR A 92 13.43 45.43 -41.49
CA TYR A 92 12.27 46.31 -41.70
C TYR A 92 11.76 46.03 -43.12
N LYS A 93 10.47 46.05 -43.35
CA LYS A 93 9.92 45.79 -44.69
C LYS A 93 9.96 47.06 -45.58
N GLU A 94 11.07 47.75 -45.55
CA GLU A 94 11.29 48.96 -46.35
C GLU A 94 11.34 48.66 -47.85
N GLY A 95 11.57 47.42 -48.29
CA GLY A 95 11.65 47.00 -49.69
C GLY A 95 10.28 46.70 -50.36
N VAL A 96 9.18 46.90 -49.68
CA VAL A 96 7.83 46.57 -50.21
C VAL A 96 7.49 47.50 -51.41
N ARG A 97 6.98 46.92 -52.51
CA ARG A 97 6.54 47.68 -53.70
C ARG A 97 5.19 48.40 -53.42
N GLU A 98 4.97 49.57 -54.04
CA GLU A 98 3.72 50.33 -53.92
C GLU A 98 2.48 49.50 -54.27
N GLN A 99 2.54 48.68 -55.29
CA GLN A 99 1.46 47.79 -55.69
C GLN A 99 1.12 46.74 -54.61
N ALA A 100 2.11 46.28 -53.85
CA ALA A 100 1.92 45.36 -52.74
C ALA A 100 1.27 46.05 -51.55
N LEU A 101 1.49 47.33 -51.32
CA LEU A 101 0.81 48.11 -50.27
C LEU A 101 -0.68 48.19 -50.54
N LYS A 102 -1.07 48.35 -51.84
CA LYS A 102 -2.47 48.39 -52.24
C LYS A 102 -3.23 47.07 -52.00
N SER A 103 -2.51 45.93 -51.88
CA SER A 103 -3.08 44.64 -51.57
C SER A 103 -3.18 44.30 -50.08
N PHE A 104 -2.69 45.20 -49.20
CA PHE A 104 -2.79 44.96 -47.74
C PHE A 104 -4.27 45.10 -47.30
N HIS A 105 -4.66 44.26 -46.31
CA HIS A 105 -6.01 44.23 -45.77
C HIS A 105 -6.38 45.58 -45.09
N HIS A 106 -5.43 46.14 -44.33
CA HIS A 106 -5.55 47.45 -43.71
C HIS A 106 -4.72 48.45 -44.48
N LYS A 107 -5.35 49.35 -45.22
CA LYS A 107 -4.73 50.41 -46.03
C LYS A 107 -5.59 51.68 -45.96
N ALA A 108 -4.90 52.81 -46.12
CA ALA A 108 -5.51 54.11 -46.30
C ALA A 108 -4.65 54.92 -47.26
N GLU A 109 -5.27 55.77 -48.07
CA GLU A 109 -4.62 56.72 -48.97
C GLU A 109 -5.17 58.12 -48.65
N GLY A 110 -4.29 59.09 -48.72
CA GLY A 110 -4.65 60.48 -48.45
C GLY A 110 -3.63 61.46 -49.06
N THR A 111 -4.04 62.71 -49.25
CA THR A 111 -3.19 63.78 -49.74
C THR A 111 -2.91 64.73 -48.59
N LEU A 112 -1.64 65.10 -48.41
CA LEU A 112 -1.19 66.06 -47.41
C LEU A 112 -0.79 67.35 -48.10
N ALA A 113 -1.12 68.50 -47.49
CA ALA A 113 -0.77 69.80 -48.00
C ALA A 113 0.63 70.27 -47.58
N GLU A 114 1.53 69.35 -47.35
CA GLU A 114 2.90 69.61 -46.86
C GLU A 114 3.96 69.11 -47.84
N THR A 115 5.17 69.59 -47.69
CA THR A 115 6.26 69.07 -48.47
C THR A 115 6.62 67.64 -48.05
N PRO A 116 7.09 66.77 -48.97
CA PRO A 116 7.45 65.40 -48.63
C PRO A 116 8.45 65.28 -47.47
N ALA A 117 9.36 66.20 -47.29
CA ALA A 117 10.31 66.23 -46.20
C ALA A 117 9.66 66.56 -44.85
N ALA A 118 8.72 67.50 -44.81
CA ALA A 118 7.96 67.87 -43.61
C ALA A 118 7.05 66.74 -43.18
N SER A 119 6.34 66.11 -44.14
CA SER A 119 5.51 64.92 -43.88
C SER A 119 6.28 63.71 -43.36
N LEU A 120 7.48 63.50 -43.87
CA LEU A 120 8.37 62.44 -43.37
C LEU A 120 8.77 62.69 -41.91
N GLU A 121 9.11 63.91 -41.56
CA GLU A 121 9.45 64.30 -40.20
C GLU A 121 8.29 64.11 -39.25
N HIS A 122 7.10 64.59 -39.60
CA HIS A 122 5.86 64.42 -38.81
C HIS A 122 5.52 62.95 -38.61
N VAL A 123 5.61 62.10 -39.65
CA VAL A 123 5.35 60.68 -39.55
C VAL A 123 6.39 60.01 -38.63
N ASN A 124 7.66 60.37 -38.73
CA ASN A 124 8.70 59.84 -37.84
C ASN A 124 8.45 60.23 -36.38
N GLN A 125 8.17 61.49 -36.12
CA GLN A 125 7.85 61.97 -34.75
C GLN A 125 6.64 61.28 -34.18
N LEU A 126 5.58 61.09 -34.95
CA LEU A 126 4.37 60.37 -34.54
C LEU A 126 4.69 58.91 -34.23
N LEU A 127 5.46 58.24 -35.07
CA LEU A 127 5.83 56.83 -34.86
C LEU A 127 6.72 56.67 -33.62
N ILE A 128 7.71 57.55 -33.42
CA ILE A 128 8.57 57.52 -32.23
C ILE A 128 7.80 57.81 -30.97
N SER A 129 6.91 58.85 -30.97
CA SER A 129 6.08 59.19 -29.81
C SER A 129 5.15 58.05 -29.40
N GLN A 130 4.68 57.24 -30.33
CA GLN A 130 3.89 56.04 -30.11
C GLN A 130 4.70 54.78 -29.79
N GLY A 131 6.04 54.89 -29.65
CA GLY A 131 6.93 53.76 -29.32
C GLY A 131 7.23 52.81 -30.48
N TRP A 132 7.01 53.24 -31.73
CA TRP A 132 7.40 52.50 -32.91
C TRP A 132 8.87 52.77 -33.22
N LYS A 133 9.55 51.72 -33.75
CA LYS A 133 10.88 51.87 -34.36
C LYS A 133 10.70 51.95 -35.87
N ALA A 134 11.08 53.07 -36.49
CA ALA A 134 10.91 53.32 -37.92
C ALA A 134 12.24 53.33 -38.65
N ARG A 135 12.20 53.01 -39.95
CA ARG A 135 13.31 53.15 -40.90
C ARG A 135 12.73 53.72 -42.20
N ALA A 136 13.33 54.78 -42.69
CA ALA A 136 12.97 55.38 -43.97
C ALA A 136 13.96 54.93 -45.06
N GLN A 137 13.43 54.64 -46.26
CA GLN A 137 14.21 54.38 -47.46
C GLN A 137 13.77 55.32 -48.58
N VAL A 138 14.68 56.14 -49.00
CA VAL A 138 14.48 57.05 -50.16
C VAL A 138 14.57 56.24 -51.46
N ARG A 139 13.59 56.44 -52.34
CA ARG A 139 13.51 55.77 -53.66
C ARG A 139 13.24 56.82 -54.73
N PRO A 140 13.50 56.49 -56.03
CA PRO A 140 13.23 57.41 -57.12
C PRO A 140 11.78 57.96 -57.18
N ASN A 141 10.82 57.14 -56.76
CA ASN A 141 9.39 57.48 -56.84
C ASN A 141 8.80 57.90 -55.48
N GLY A 142 9.59 58.17 -54.44
CA GLY A 142 9.10 58.58 -53.13
C GLY A 142 9.87 57.92 -51.98
N THR A 143 9.49 58.23 -50.76
CA THR A 143 10.16 57.67 -49.55
C THR A 143 9.25 56.62 -48.92
N MET A 144 9.78 55.41 -48.70
CA MET A 144 9.10 54.35 -47.95
C MET A 144 9.52 54.42 -46.49
N VAL A 145 8.51 54.52 -45.58
CA VAL A 145 8.71 54.42 -44.13
C VAL A 145 8.20 53.07 -43.66
N ALA A 146 9.06 52.26 -43.11
CA ALA A 146 8.67 51.02 -42.49
C ALA A 146 8.81 51.11 -40.98
N ALA A 147 7.73 50.87 -40.24
CA ALA A 147 7.76 50.95 -38.78
C ALA A 147 7.32 49.61 -38.16
N ARG A 148 7.86 49.30 -37.00
CA ARG A 148 7.54 48.09 -36.25
C ARG A 148 7.46 48.37 -34.76
N LYS A 149 6.56 47.60 -34.07
CA LYS A 149 6.38 47.62 -32.64
C LYS A 149 6.02 46.22 -32.14
N GLY A 150 6.37 45.88 -30.89
CA GLY A 150 5.96 44.62 -30.29
C GLY A 150 6.72 43.38 -30.78
N MET A 151 7.84 43.53 -31.46
CA MET A 151 8.64 42.41 -31.99
C MET A 151 9.15 41.42 -30.94
N ALA A 152 9.20 41.87 -29.65
CA ALA A 152 9.63 41.02 -28.53
C ALA A 152 8.71 39.82 -28.34
N ASN A 153 7.44 39.85 -28.78
CA ASN A 153 6.51 38.74 -28.70
C ASN A 153 7.01 37.48 -29.43
N LYS A 154 7.82 37.67 -30.51
CA LYS A 154 8.43 36.57 -31.25
C LYS A 154 9.55 35.87 -30.47
N ILE A 155 10.23 36.62 -29.57
CA ILE A 155 11.20 36.04 -28.63
C ILE A 155 10.51 35.18 -27.60
N GLY A 156 9.30 35.60 -27.16
CA GLY A 156 8.45 34.81 -26.25
C GLY A 156 8.11 33.41 -26.81
N TYR A 157 7.85 33.32 -28.12
CA TYR A 157 7.64 32.01 -28.77
C TYR A 157 8.88 31.11 -28.64
N LEU A 158 10.08 31.64 -28.92
CA LEU A 158 11.32 30.85 -28.77
C LEU A 158 11.57 30.48 -27.33
N ALA A 159 11.37 31.41 -26.39
CA ALA A 159 11.54 31.15 -24.96
C ALA A 159 10.63 30.05 -24.45
N ALA A 160 9.32 30.12 -24.80
CA ALA A 160 8.33 29.12 -24.38
C ALA A 160 8.68 27.72 -24.90
N HIS A 161 9.03 27.60 -26.19
CA HIS A 161 9.38 26.30 -26.75
C HIS A 161 10.70 25.76 -26.21
N SER A 162 11.69 26.64 -26.00
CA SER A 162 12.97 26.24 -25.37
C SER A 162 12.77 25.79 -23.93
N SER A 163 11.87 26.43 -23.17
CA SER A 163 11.53 26.02 -21.81
C SER A 163 10.92 24.60 -21.77
N ILE A 164 10.04 24.26 -22.71
CA ILE A 164 9.50 22.91 -22.83
C ILE A 164 10.62 21.89 -23.04
N VAL A 165 11.56 22.17 -23.96
CA VAL A 165 12.71 21.29 -24.22
C VAL A 165 13.56 21.12 -22.96
N LEU A 166 13.89 22.23 -22.28
CA LEU A 166 14.70 22.18 -21.06
C LEU A 166 14.00 21.40 -19.93
N ILE A 167 12.70 21.62 -19.72
CA ILE A 167 11.91 20.87 -18.72
C ILE A 167 11.91 19.37 -19.04
N CYS A 168 11.71 19.01 -20.31
CA CYS A 168 11.72 17.61 -20.72
C CYS A 168 13.10 16.97 -20.56
N LEU A 169 14.18 17.69 -20.93
CA LEU A 169 15.56 17.21 -20.72
C LEU A 169 15.89 17.08 -19.23
N GLY A 170 15.46 18.06 -18.41
CA GLY A 170 15.60 17.98 -16.96
C GLY A 170 14.90 16.74 -16.38
N GLY A 171 13.68 16.47 -16.83
CA GLY A 171 12.93 15.28 -16.43
C GLY A 171 13.59 13.97 -16.86
N LEU A 172 14.11 13.90 -18.07
CA LEU A 172 14.90 12.73 -18.55
C LEU A 172 16.18 12.53 -17.73
N PHE A 173 16.85 13.62 -17.37
CA PHE A 173 18.07 13.56 -16.58
C PHE A 173 17.82 13.17 -15.12
N ASP A 174 16.75 13.67 -14.50
CA ASP A 174 16.39 13.36 -13.11
C ASP A 174 15.62 12.04 -12.97
N GLY A 175 15.28 11.39 -14.08
CA GLY A 175 14.61 10.08 -14.09
C GLY A 175 15.59 8.93 -13.95
N ASP A 176 15.03 7.71 -13.92
CA ASP A 176 15.80 6.45 -13.78
C ASP A 176 16.70 6.13 -14.98
N LEU A 177 16.60 6.90 -16.08
CA LEU A 177 17.38 6.65 -17.31
C LEU A 177 18.88 6.69 -17.04
N VAL A 178 19.36 7.66 -16.26
CA VAL A 178 20.79 7.80 -15.94
C VAL A 178 21.26 6.64 -15.03
N VAL A 179 20.43 6.22 -14.07
CA VAL A 179 20.72 5.07 -13.21
C VAL A 179 20.79 3.79 -14.05
N ARG A 180 19.82 3.56 -14.94
CA ARG A 180 19.79 2.40 -15.84
C ARG A 180 20.97 2.38 -16.80
N ALA A 181 21.35 3.54 -17.34
CA ALA A 181 22.53 3.66 -18.19
C ALA A 181 23.82 3.31 -17.43
N GLN A 182 23.98 3.81 -16.20
CA GLN A 182 25.12 3.44 -15.35
C GLN A 182 25.13 1.94 -15.03
N MET A 183 23.99 1.35 -14.70
CA MET A 183 23.89 -0.08 -14.46
C MET A 183 24.35 -0.88 -15.67
N ALA A 184 23.86 -0.54 -16.86
CA ALA A 184 24.23 -1.22 -18.10
C ALA A 184 25.73 -1.05 -18.47
N LEU A 185 26.28 0.15 -18.28
CA LEU A 185 27.68 0.47 -18.64
C LEU A 185 28.70 -0.04 -17.62
N LEU A 186 28.31 -0.09 -16.32
CA LEU A 186 29.21 -0.47 -15.23
C LEU A 186 28.99 -1.92 -14.74
N GLY A 187 28.15 -2.70 -15.44
CA GLY A 187 27.87 -4.07 -15.08
C GLY A 187 27.15 -4.21 -13.73
N LYS A 188 26.34 -3.22 -13.34
CA LYS A 188 25.57 -3.26 -12.09
C LYS A 188 24.25 -3.99 -12.31
N SER A 189 23.78 -4.72 -11.30
CA SER A 189 22.53 -5.48 -11.35
C SER A 189 21.69 -5.27 -10.09
N PRO A 190 20.35 -5.44 -10.16
CA PRO A 190 19.51 -5.42 -8.98
C PRO A 190 19.82 -6.59 -8.03
N PHE A 191 19.66 -6.36 -6.75
CA PHE A 191 19.79 -7.37 -5.69
C PHE A 191 18.40 -7.88 -5.29
N ASN A 192 18.24 -9.20 -5.31
CA ASN A 192 16.98 -9.89 -4.96
C ASN A 192 17.10 -10.73 -3.68
N GLY A 193 18.27 -10.69 -3.04
CA GLY A 193 18.52 -11.42 -1.80
C GLY A 193 17.98 -10.72 -0.58
N GLY A 194 18.10 -11.38 0.58
CA GLY A 194 17.88 -10.80 1.90
C GLY A 194 19.20 -10.70 2.68
N GLY A 195 19.17 -10.02 3.83
CA GLY A 195 20.33 -9.89 4.70
C GLY A 195 20.65 -8.44 5.08
N LEU A 196 21.83 -8.23 5.64
CA LEU A 196 22.27 -6.90 6.04
C LEU A 196 22.74 -6.09 4.82
N ILE A 197 22.43 -4.80 4.82
CA ILE A 197 22.86 -3.86 3.76
C ILE A 197 24.39 -3.84 3.62
N SER A 198 25.13 -4.06 4.72
CA SER A 198 26.59 -4.15 4.73
C SER A 198 27.13 -5.31 3.88
N ASP A 199 26.37 -6.39 3.78
CA ASP A 199 26.80 -7.64 3.16
C ASP A 199 26.49 -7.70 1.65
N VAL A 200 25.74 -6.69 1.16
CA VAL A 200 25.37 -6.61 -0.26
C VAL A 200 26.59 -6.28 -1.10
N PRO A 201 26.92 -7.11 -2.11
CA PRO A 201 28.08 -6.94 -2.97
C PRO A 201 28.10 -5.61 -3.73
N ALA A 202 29.30 -5.16 -4.09
CA ALA A 202 29.52 -3.88 -4.78
C ALA A 202 28.84 -3.80 -6.16
N GLU A 203 28.56 -4.93 -6.80
CA GLU A 203 27.85 -4.98 -8.08
C GLU A 203 26.39 -4.51 -7.99
N HIS A 204 25.82 -4.50 -6.78
CA HIS A 204 24.48 -4.02 -6.50
C HIS A 204 24.45 -2.61 -5.88
N ARG A 205 25.58 -1.91 -5.88
CA ARG A 205 25.74 -0.61 -5.23
C ARG A 205 26.17 0.47 -6.24
N LEU A 206 25.55 1.64 -6.13
CA LEU A 206 25.92 2.84 -6.88
C LEU A 206 26.84 3.74 -6.05
N SER A 207 27.76 4.37 -6.72
CA SER A 207 28.75 5.26 -6.10
C SER A 207 28.10 6.52 -5.50
N VAL A 208 28.72 7.07 -4.44
CA VAL A 208 28.39 8.38 -3.85
C VAL A 208 28.40 9.52 -4.88
N ASN A 209 29.15 9.36 -5.98
CA ASN A 209 29.25 10.33 -7.07
C ASN A 209 28.14 10.24 -8.11
N ASN A 210 27.16 9.33 -7.91
CA ASN A 210 26.02 9.24 -8.81
C ASN A 210 25.35 10.62 -8.96
N PRO A 211 25.24 11.18 -10.19
CA PRO A 211 24.74 12.54 -10.39
C PRO A 211 23.25 12.67 -10.11
N THR A 212 22.49 11.60 -10.25
CA THR A 212 21.04 11.60 -10.04
C THR A 212 20.56 10.28 -9.49
N PHE A 213 19.68 10.33 -8.50
CA PHE A 213 18.99 9.16 -7.94
C PHE A 213 17.78 9.59 -7.11
N ARG A 214 16.88 8.64 -6.91
CA ARG A 214 15.80 8.74 -5.95
C ARG A 214 15.62 7.39 -5.26
N GLY A 215 15.75 7.35 -3.95
CA GLY A 215 15.66 6.13 -3.16
C GLY A 215 15.13 6.40 -1.76
N ASN A 216 14.78 5.34 -1.05
CA ASN A 216 14.28 5.41 0.32
C ASN A 216 15.39 5.05 1.32
N LEU A 217 15.42 5.78 2.43
CA LEU A 217 16.31 5.54 3.55
C LEU A 217 15.48 5.33 4.81
N LEU A 218 15.51 4.12 5.37
CA LEU A 218 14.87 3.81 6.65
C LEU A 218 15.88 4.07 7.79
N VAL A 219 15.46 4.87 8.76
CA VAL A 219 16.29 5.17 9.94
C VAL A 219 15.45 5.00 11.21
N PRO A 220 15.74 4.01 12.06
CA PRO A 220 15.13 3.88 13.38
C PRO A 220 15.52 5.01 14.32
N GLU A 221 14.69 5.33 15.31
CA GLU A 221 15.04 6.23 16.40
C GLU A 221 16.29 5.73 17.15
N GLY A 222 17.24 6.61 17.36
CA GLY A 222 18.55 6.29 17.91
C GLY A 222 19.49 5.58 16.91
N GLY A 223 19.00 5.23 15.74
CA GLY A 223 19.76 4.59 14.67
C GLY A 223 20.38 5.60 13.69
N ARG A 224 21.24 5.06 12.80
CA ARG A 224 21.97 5.81 11.80
C ARG A 224 22.07 5.01 10.51
N ALA A 225 21.85 5.65 9.37
CA ALA A 225 21.96 5.01 8.06
C ALA A 225 22.51 5.97 6.99
N GLY A 226 23.27 5.42 6.04
CA GLY A 226 23.92 6.19 4.96
C GLY A 226 23.75 5.54 3.58
N VAL A 227 22.80 4.60 3.41
CA VAL A 227 22.58 3.89 2.16
C VAL A 227 21.10 3.96 1.81
N ALA A 228 20.79 4.59 0.69
CA ALA A 228 19.41 4.65 0.19
C ALA A 228 19.12 3.44 -0.73
N ILE A 229 17.89 2.94 -0.67
CA ILE A 229 17.39 1.80 -1.43
C ILE A 229 16.59 2.34 -2.63
N LEU A 230 17.03 2.00 -3.84
CA LEU A 230 16.33 2.30 -5.09
C LEU A 230 15.57 1.04 -5.52
N ASN A 231 14.25 1.12 -5.52
CA ASN A 231 13.41 0.02 -5.99
C ASN A 231 13.46 -0.05 -7.52
N MET A 232 13.74 -1.23 -8.05
CA MET A 232 13.70 -1.58 -9.47
C MET A 232 12.65 -2.65 -9.71
N ASN A 233 12.28 -2.90 -10.98
CA ASN A 233 11.31 -3.95 -11.28
C ASN A 233 11.77 -5.35 -10.83
N ASP A 234 13.09 -5.59 -10.90
CA ASP A 234 13.69 -6.91 -10.67
C ASP A 234 14.50 -6.97 -9.37
N GLY A 235 14.22 -6.10 -8.40
CA GLY A 235 14.93 -6.07 -7.13
C GLY A 235 15.26 -4.65 -6.66
N VAL A 236 16.33 -4.50 -5.90
CA VAL A 236 16.77 -3.22 -5.35
C VAL A 236 18.22 -2.89 -5.74
N VAL A 237 18.54 -1.62 -5.90
CA VAL A 237 19.91 -1.16 -6.05
C VAL A 237 20.22 -0.23 -4.88
N LEU A 238 21.38 -0.38 -4.28
CA LEU A 238 21.82 0.42 -3.15
C LEU A 238 22.56 1.67 -3.63
N GLN A 239 22.23 2.82 -3.06
CA GLN A 239 22.91 4.09 -3.31
C GLN A 239 23.64 4.53 -2.06
N ASP A 240 24.96 4.53 -2.11
CA ASP A 240 25.78 5.07 -1.04
C ASP A 240 25.67 6.59 -0.99
N LEU A 241 25.49 7.14 0.21
CA LEU A 241 25.39 8.58 0.43
C LEU A 241 26.73 9.14 0.94
N PRO A 242 27.06 10.42 0.66
CA PRO A 242 28.26 11.06 1.18
C PRO A 242 28.13 11.50 2.65
N PHE A 243 27.07 11.09 3.32
CA PHE A 243 26.77 11.37 4.72
C PHE A 243 25.83 10.29 5.28
N ASP A 244 25.81 10.19 6.60
CA ASP A 244 24.79 9.41 7.28
C ASP A 244 23.72 10.32 7.90
N VAL A 245 22.51 9.77 8.02
CA VAL A 245 21.41 10.38 8.75
C VAL A 245 21.17 9.60 10.04
N GLU A 246 21.28 10.27 11.17
CA GLU A 246 20.89 9.76 12.48
C GLU A 246 19.52 10.32 12.85
N LEU A 247 18.57 9.48 13.21
CA LEU A 247 17.26 9.91 13.69
C LEU A 247 17.28 10.03 15.21
N LYS A 248 17.15 11.24 15.73
CA LYS A 248 17.05 11.50 17.16
C LYS A 248 15.66 11.21 17.68
N LYS A 249 14.65 11.73 16.99
CA LYS A 249 13.26 11.58 17.38
C LYS A 249 12.34 11.72 16.18
N PHE A 250 11.39 10.81 16.08
CA PHE A 250 10.26 10.93 15.18
C PHE A 250 9.06 11.50 15.94
N VAL A 251 8.42 12.51 15.41
CA VAL A 251 7.27 13.17 15.98
C VAL A 251 6.08 12.98 15.05
N VAL A 252 5.03 12.39 15.57
CA VAL A 252 3.76 12.24 14.87
C VAL A 252 2.64 12.78 15.73
N ASP A 253 1.83 13.66 15.13
CA ASP A 253 0.58 14.12 15.73
C ASP A 253 -0.58 13.44 14.99
N TYR A 254 -1.62 13.11 15.74
CA TYR A 254 -2.81 12.45 15.22
C TYR A 254 -4.05 13.35 15.40
N TYR A 255 -5.00 13.21 14.48
CA TYR A 255 -6.36 13.69 14.70
C TYR A 255 -7.08 12.80 15.71
N ASP A 256 -8.19 13.27 16.26
CA ASP A 256 -9.04 12.51 17.20
C ASP A 256 -9.56 11.20 16.57
N THR A 257 -9.60 11.13 15.25
CA THR A 257 -9.94 9.93 14.48
C THR A 257 -8.83 8.87 14.45
N GLY A 258 -7.63 9.18 14.96
CA GLY A 258 -6.44 8.32 14.86
C GLY A 258 -5.70 8.44 13.52
N MET A 259 -6.13 9.31 12.62
CA MET A 259 -5.40 9.59 11.38
C MET A 259 -4.20 10.49 11.65
N PRO A 260 -3.04 10.23 11.04
CA PRO A 260 -1.89 11.10 11.18
C PRO A 260 -2.16 12.52 10.66
N LYS A 261 -1.76 13.51 11.45
CA LYS A 261 -1.91 14.94 11.15
C LYS A 261 -0.59 15.58 10.73
N LEU A 262 0.49 15.23 11.41
CA LEU A 262 1.82 15.79 11.18
C LEU A 262 2.87 14.71 11.33
N PHE A 263 3.87 14.74 10.46
CA PHE A 263 5.10 13.96 10.59
C PHE A 263 6.30 14.89 10.58
N ALA A 264 7.18 14.72 11.55
CA ALA A 264 8.44 15.44 11.61
C ALA A 264 9.55 14.53 12.18
N SER A 265 10.75 14.67 11.63
CA SER A 265 11.93 13.92 12.07
C SER A 265 13.03 14.89 12.51
N GLN A 266 13.45 14.78 13.74
CA GLN A 266 14.65 15.46 14.25
C GLN A 266 15.86 14.59 13.89
N ILE A 267 16.75 15.08 13.05
CA ILE A 267 17.88 14.33 12.51
C ILE A 267 19.20 15.03 12.80
N VAL A 268 20.27 14.24 12.80
CA VAL A 268 21.66 14.74 12.73
C VAL A 268 22.29 14.16 11.47
N ILE A 269 22.79 15.02 10.60
CA ILE A 269 23.52 14.65 9.39
C ILE A 269 25.01 14.59 9.74
N HIS A 270 25.63 13.44 9.52
CA HIS A 270 27.05 13.21 9.73
C HIS A 270 27.76 13.17 8.38
N ASP A 271 28.48 14.23 8.06
CA ASP A 271 29.20 14.38 6.80
C ASP A 271 30.49 13.53 6.82
N HIS A 272 30.68 12.67 5.81
CA HIS A 272 31.82 11.74 5.79
C HIS A 272 33.14 12.42 5.49
N ASP A 273 33.13 13.48 4.64
CA ASP A 273 34.39 14.13 4.22
C ASP A 273 34.89 15.13 5.24
N THR A 274 33.97 15.87 5.87
CA THR A 274 34.33 16.96 6.80
C THR A 274 34.27 16.54 8.27
N GLY A 275 33.56 15.42 8.57
CA GLY A 275 33.24 15.01 9.94
C GLY A 275 32.25 15.94 10.63
N ALA A 276 31.68 16.92 9.94
CA ALA A 276 30.71 17.86 10.51
C ALA A 276 29.39 17.19 10.85
N LYS A 277 28.80 17.63 11.96
CA LYS A 277 27.46 17.21 12.40
C LYS A 277 26.51 18.39 12.27
N THR A 278 25.42 18.20 11.54
CA THR A 278 24.42 19.24 11.31
C THR A 278 23.07 18.75 11.83
N GLU A 279 22.51 19.43 12.81
CA GLU A 279 21.15 19.16 13.29
C GLU A 279 20.12 19.80 12.36
N ALA A 280 19.04 19.07 12.09
CA ALA A 280 17.94 19.55 11.24
C ALA A 280 16.62 18.88 11.62
N THR A 281 15.52 19.52 11.23
CA THR A 281 14.19 18.92 11.32
C THR A 281 13.59 18.79 9.94
N VAL A 282 13.27 17.58 9.53
CA VAL A 282 12.61 17.28 8.26
C VAL A 282 11.11 17.11 8.52
N LYS A 283 10.28 17.84 7.78
CA LYS A 283 8.82 17.71 7.82
C LYS A 283 8.26 17.38 6.44
N VAL A 284 7.00 16.97 6.40
CA VAL A 284 6.29 16.80 5.12
C VAL A 284 6.25 18.15 4.39
N ASN A 285 6.68 18.16 3.13
CA ASN A 285 6.83 19.34 2.26
C ASN A 285 7.92 20.35 2.67
N GLU A 286 8.68 20.10 3.74
CA GLU A 286 9.80 20.91 4.17
C GLU A 286 11.09 20.05 4.18
N PRO A 287 11.71 19.79 3.00
CA PRO A 287 12.92 18.96 2.92
C PRO A 287 14.16 19.70 3.40
N VAL A 288 15.12 18.92 3.88
CA VAL A 288 16.47 19.41 4.20
C VAL A 288 17.41 19.05 3.05
N PHE A 289 18.35 19.95 2.74
CA PHE A 289 19.33 19.74 1.68
C PHE A 289 20.74 19.63 2.25
N HIS A 290 21.46 18.58 1.86
CA HIS A 290 22.88 18.42 2.20
C HIS A 290 23.64 17.84 1.01
N ARG A 291 24.77 18.44 0.63
CA ARG A 291 25.60 18.04 -0.52
C ARG A 291 24.83 17.77 -1.83
N GLY A 292 23.82 18.56 -2.10
CA GLY A 292 22.98 18.41 -3.31
C GLY A 292 21.98 17.26 -3.25
N VAL A 293 21.88 16.56 -2.11
CA VAL A 293 20.85 15.57 -1.84
C VAL A 293 19.75 16.23 -1.02
N ALA A 294 18.51 16.08 -1.47
CA ALA A 294 17.32 16.47 -0.73
C ALA A 294 16.84 15.31 0.13
N ILE A 295 16.53 15.57 1.38
CA ILE A 295 16.00 14.63 2.38
C ILE A 295 14.55 14.99 2.64
N TYR A 296 13.61 14.22 2.11
CA TYR A 296 12.18 14.43 2.30
C TYR A 296 11.63 13.46 3.34
N GLN A 297 10.72 13.92 4.19
CA GLN A 297 9.89 13.02 5.00
C GLN A 297 8.85 12.35 4.10
N SER A 298 9.00 11.04 3.88
CA SER A 298 8.12 10.27 3.00
C SER A 298 7.03 9.55 3.77
N SER A 299 7.44 8.70 4.71
CA SER A 299 6.56 7.90 5.56
C SER A 299 7.27 7.56 6.86
N PHE A 300 6.66 6.71 7.65
CA PHE A 300 7.25 6.11 8.83
C PHE A 300 6.96 4.62 8.85
N ASP A 301 7.75 3.88 9.61
CA ASP A 301 7.63 2.44 9.76
C ASP A 301 8.05 2.03 11.17
N ASP A 302 7.99 0.76 11.47
CA ASP A 302 8.54 0.20 12.70
C ASP A 302 10.07 0.11 12.62
N GLY A 303 10.73 0.54 13.68
CA GLY A 303 12.18 0.59 13.78
C GLY A 303 12.81 -0.59 14.51
N GLY A 304 12.07 -1.68 14.71
CA GLY A 304 12.48 -2.81 15.51
C GLY A 304 11.87 -2.76 16.92
N SER A 305 10.57 -2.53 17.00
CA SER A 305 9.83 -2.53 18.28
C SER A 305 9.98 -3.87 18.99
N LYS A 306 10.16 -3.80 20.31
CA LYS A 306 10.21 -5.00 21.16
C LYS A 306 8.79 -5.45 21.46
N LEU A 307 8.57 -6.75 21.38
CA LEU A 307 7.28 -7.40 21.55
C LEU A 307 7.32 -8.34 22.75
N GLU A 308 6.33 -8.23 23.62
CA GLU A 308 6.03 -9.18 24.67
C GLU A 308 4.81 -9.98 24.22
N LEU A 309 4.95 -11.28 24.12
CA LEU A 309 4.00 -12.15 23.45
C LEU A 309 3.60 -13.32 24.35
N ARG A 310 2.36 -13.71 24.25
CA ARG A 310 1.84 -14.96 24.81
C ARG A 310 1.55 -15.93 23.66
N ALA A 311 2.22 -17.03 23.66
CA ALA A 311 2.06 -18.10 22.70
C ALA A 311 1.07 -19.14 23.23
N LEU A 312 0.05 -19.46 22.43
CA LEU A 312 -1.04 -20.38 22.76
C LEU A 312 -0.96 -21.57 21.81
N PRO A 313 -0.46 -22.74 22.25
CA PRO A 313 -0.45 -23.93 21.42
C PRO A 313 -1.84 -24.34 20.97
N MET A 314 -2.03 -24.57 19.68
CA MET A 314 -3.35 -24.87 19.10
C MET A 314 -3.53 -26.38 18.83
N ALA A 315 -2.50 -27.19 18.95
CA ALA A 315 -2.56 -28.63 18.65
C ALA A 315 -3.27 -29.48 19.72
N GLY A 316 -3.44 -28.98 20.93
CA GLY A 316 -3.96 -29.71 22.09
C GLY A 316 -2.87 -30.15 23.06
N GLY A 317 -3.19 -30.13 24.37
CA GLY A 317 -2.27 -30.55 25.45
C GLY A 317 -1.14 -29.58 25.80
N GLY A 318 -0.88 -28.57 24.99
CA GLY A 318 0.14 -27.58 25.24
C GLY A 318 -0.27 -26.52 26.26
N LYS A 319 0.69 -26.04 27.07
CA LYS A 319 0.48 -24.92 28.00
C LYS A 319 0.88 -23.60 27.35
N PRO A 320 0.17 -22.50 27.62
CA PRO A 320 0.60 -21.17 27.20
C PRO A 320 1.99 -20.85 27.76
N PHE A 321 2.81 -20.17 26.94
CA PHE A 321 4.13 -19.69 27.35
C PHE A 321 4.37 -18.26 26.86
N THR A 322 5.30 -17.58 27.49
CA THR A 322 5.72 -16.23 27.10
C THR A 322 6.86 -16.28 26.10
N LEU A 323 6.85 -15.35 25.19
CA LEU A 323 7.85 -15.21 24.14
C LEU A 323 8.16 -13.71 23.96
N GLU A 324 9.42 -13.38 23.84
CA GLU A 324 9.86 -12.04 23.45
C GLU A 324 10.28 -12.06 21.98
N GLY A 325 10.00 -10.97 21.28
CA GLY A 325 10.37 -10.79 19.89
C GLY A 325 10.74 -9.36 19.58
N MET A 326 11.23 -9.15 18.39
CA MET A 326 11.51 -7.82 17.85
C MET A 326 11.02 -7.78 16.41
N VAL A 327 10.35 -6.70 16.03
CA VAL A 327 9.91 -6.51 14.63
C VAL A 327 11.12 -6.53 13.71
N GLY A 328 11.03 -7.29 12.62
CA GLY A 328 12.13 -7.53 11.69
C GLY A 328 13.05 -8.70 12.08
N SER A 329 12.82 -9.34 13.22
CA SER A 329 13.57 -10.54 13.62
C SER A 329 12.76 -11.82 13.46
N SER A 330 13.43 -12.96 13.61
CA SER A 330 12.81 -14.28 13.60
C SER A 330 13.25 -15.12 14.80
N THR A 331 12.37 -16.03 15.23
CA THR A 331 12.62 -16.97 16.32
C THR A 331 12.22 -18.36 15.89
N GLU A 332 13.05 -19.35 16.18
CA GLU A 332 12.72 -20.77 15.95
C GLU A 332 11.80 -21.28 17.06
N LEU A 333 10.69 -21.87 16.66
CA LEU A 333 9.82 -22.65 17.53
C LEU A 333 10.01 -24.13 17.24
N ARG A 334 10.14 -24.93 18.28
CA ARG A 334 10.24 -26.39 18.20
C ARG A 334 9.07 -27.02 18.92
N THR A 335 8.50 -28.07 18.34
CA THR A 335 7.53 -28.92 19.02
C THR A 335 8.23 -29.84 20.02
N ASP A 336 7.52 -30.28 21.05
CA ASP A 336 8.08 -31.13 22.14
C ASP A 336 8.66 -32.45 21.63
N ASP A 337 8.21 -32.94 20.48
CA ASP A 337 8.71 -34.14 19.80
C ASP A 337 9.89 -33.87 18.85
N ASP A 338 10.41 -32.64 18.79
CA ASP A 338 11.54 -32.15 17.97
C ASP A 338 11.40 -32.44 16.45
N GLN A 339 10.21 -32.87 16.00
CA GLN A 339 9.96 -33.27 14.62
C GLN A 339 9.56 -32.11 13.69
N ARG A 340 9.07 -31.02 14.26
CA ARG A 340 8.63 -29.86 13.47
C ARG A 340 9.35 -28.59 13.91
N LYS A 341 10.18 -28.07 13.01
CA LYS A 341 10.78 -26.75 13.15
C LYS A 341 9.90 -25.74 12.43
N LEU A 342 9.56 -24.67 13.12
CA LEU A 342 8.83 -23.54 12.60
C LEU A 342 9.64 -22.28 12.84
N THR A 343 9.71 -21.42 11.88
CA THR A 343 10.31 -20.09 12.05
C THR A 343 9.19 -19.06 12.18
N LEU A 344 9.16 -18.38 13.30
CA LEU A 344 8.26 -17.26 13.57
C LEU A 344 9.00 -15.97 13.20
N GLU A 345 8.55 -15.30 12.14
CA GLU A 345 9.11 -14.05 11.63
C GLU A 345 8.17 -12.89 12.00
N PHE A 346 8.64 -11.91 12.78
CA PHE A 346 7.84 -10.74 13.16
C PHE A 346 7.95 -9.68 12.06
N THR A 347 6.85 -9.41 11.35
CA THR A 347 6.87 -8.57 10.15
C THR A 347 6.38 -7.15 10.40
N GLY A 348 5.67 -6.88 11.50
CA GLY A 348 5.25 -5.52 11.81
C GLY A 348 4.45 -5.38 13.11
N LEU A 349 4.51 -4.20 13.68
CA LEU A 349 3.66 -3.73 14.77
C LEU A 349 2.91 -2.49 14.30
N ARG A 350 1.59 -2.52 14.38
CA ARG A 350 0.75 -1.33 14.19
C ARG A 350 0.13 -0.95 15.51
N VAL A 351 0.51 0.20 16.05
CA VAL A 351 -0.02 0.68 17.33
C VAL A 351 -1.43 1.25 17.18
N ILE A 352 -1.72 1.84 16.03
CA ILE A 352 -3.00 2.46 15.70
C ILE A 352 -3.59 1.75 14.48
N ASN A 353 -4.76 1.14 14.67
CA ASN A 353 -5.55 0.55 13.60
C ASN A 353 -6.90 1.25 13.54
N VAL A 354 -7.11 2.04 12.49
CA VAL A 354 -8.37 2.79 12.30
C VAL A 354 -9.30 1.99 11.41
N GLU A 355 -10.35 1.46 12.02
CA GLU A 355 -11.38 0.68 11.35
C GLU A 355 -12.68 1.48 11.22
N ASN A 356 -13.41 1.27 10.13
CA ASN A 356 -14.72 1.87 9.94
C ASN A 356 -15.78 1.05 10.65
N MET A 357 -16.24 1.53 11.80
CA MET A 357 -17.28 0.89 12.62
C MET A 357 -18.69 1.43 12.28
N GLY A 358 -18.81 2.32 11.29
CA GLY A 358 -20.07 2.90 10.83
C GLY A 358 -20.71 2.06 9.73
N SER A 359 -21.99 1.84 9.89
CA SER A 359 -22.90 1.03 9.09
C SER A 359 -22.70 -0.48 9.20
N ALA A 360 -23.59 -1.03 10.00
CA ALA A 360 -24.08 -2.39 9.94
C ALA A 360 -23.00 -3.41 9.66
N GLY A 361 -22.45 -3.98 10.67
CA GLY A 361 -22.07 -5.36 10.80
C GLY A 361 -21.97 -6.29 9.59
N ALA A 362 -21.70 -5.77 8.46
CA ALA A 362 -21.17 -6.47 7.35
C ALA A 362 -19.70 -6.06 7.28
N ALA A 363 -18.86 -6.62 8.16
CA ALA A 363 -17.60 -7.07 7.64
C ALA A 363 -18.00 -7.96 6.47
N ASP A 364 -17.95 -7.41 5.28
CA ASP A 364 -18.03 -8.14 4.04
C ASP A 364 -16.74 -8.98 3.98
N THR A 365 -16.69 -9.99 4.86
CA THR A 365 -15.71 -11.07 4.87
C THR A 365 -16.13 -12.18 3.92
N THR A 366 -17.27 -12.01 3.25
CA THR A 366 -17.52 -12.73 2.02
C THR A 366 -16.51 -12.22 1.03
N ALA A 367 -15.68 -13.13 0.56
CA ALA A 367 -14.73 -12.95 -0.51
C ALA A 367 -15.19 -11.83 -1.44
N VAL A 368 -14.50 -10.70 -1.41
CA VAL A 368 -14.71 -9.63 -2.38
C VAL A 368 -14.66 -10.34 -3.72
N ASP A 369 -15.79 -10.35 -4.41
CA ASP A 369 -15.83 -10.91 -5.75
C ASP A 369 -14.81 -10.12 -6.56
N VAL A 370 -13.66 -10.74 -6.79
CA VAL A 370 -12.48 -10.17 -7.45
C VAL A 370 -12.83 -9.61 -8.83
N ARG A 371 -14.03 -9.92 -9.32
CA ARG A 371 -14.59 -9.49 -10.61
C ARG A 371 -15.30 -8.13 -10.56
N LYS A 372 -15.56 -7.57 -9.37
CA LYS A 372 -16.17 -6.25 -9.21
C LYS A 372 -15.15 -5.25 -8.66
N VAL A 373 -14.28 -4.78 -9.52
CA VAL A 373 -13.50 -3.57 -9.24
C VAL A 373 -14.44 -2.39 -9.44
N ASP A 374 -14.94 -1.84 -8.36
CA ASP A 374 -15.61 -0.55 -8.40
C ASP A 374 -14.54 0.55 -8.52
N LEU A 375 -14.21 0.86 -9.79
CA LEU A 375 -13.30 1.95 -10.15
C LEU A 375 -13.76 3.29 -9.57
N THR A 376 -15.06 3.46 -9.37
CA THR A 376 -15.66 4.69 -8.83
C THR A 376 -15.35 4.82 -7.34
N SER A 377 -15.42 3.74 -6.58
CA SER A 377 -15.07 3.76 -5.15
C SER A 377 -13.57 3.89 -4.93
N ALA A 378 -12.75 3.27 -5.79
CA ALA A 378 -11.30 3.44 -5.76
C ALA A 378 -10.88 4.87 -6.13
N LEU A 379 -11.50 5.46 -7.15
CA LEU A 379 -11.28 6.84 -7.57
C LEU A 379 -11.73 7.83 -6.48
N ASN A 380 -12.90 7.63 -5.88
CA ASN A 380 -13.42 8.47 -4.80
C ASN A 380 -12.58 8.38 -3.52
N LYS A 381 -11.92 7.25 -3.27
CA LYS A 381 -10.98 7.07 -2.15
C LYS A 381 -9.70 7.91 -2.33
N HIS A 382 -9.33 8.23 -3.58
CA HIS A 382 -8.13 8.99 -3.91
C HIS A 382 -8.40 10.46 -4.27
N LEU A 383 -9.58 10.81 -4.76
CA LEU A 383 -9.98 12.19 -5.05
C LEU A 383 -10.38 12.98 -3.79
N GLY A 384 -10.06 12.48 -2.60
CA GLY A 384 -10.44 13.01 -1.31
C GLY A 384 -10.44 14.52 -1.22
N SER A 385 -11.60 15.14 -1.25
CA SER A 385 -12.03 16.36 -0.58
C SER A 385 -13.35 16.91 -1.13
N GLY A 386 -14.05 16.19 -1.99
CA GLY A 386 -15.33 16.66 -2.57
C GLY A 386 -16.46 15.62 -2.57
N ALA A 387 -16.19 14.35 -2.28
CA ALA A 387 -17.23 13.32 -2.22
C ALA A 387 -18.00 13.44 -0.91
N LYS A 388 -19.34 13.46 -0.97
CA LYS A 388 -20.24 13.37 0.19
C LYS A 388 -19.77 12.20 1.05
N ALA A 389 -19.20 12.53 2.21
CA ALA A 389 -18.81 11.55 3.20
C ALA A 389 -20.09 10.85 3.69
N THR A 390 -20.24 9.57 3.36
CA THR A 390 -21.00 8.68 4.22
C THR A 390 -20.32 8.79 5.58
N GLU A 391 -21.04 9.08 6.64
CA GLU A 391 -20.47 9.19 7.98
C GLU A 391 -19.74 7.90 8.31
N LYS A 392 -18.42 7.92 8.12
CA LYS A 392 -17.54 6.83 8.50
C LYS A 392 -17.26 7.00 9.98
N LEU A 393 -17.81 6.13 10.80
CA LEU A 393 -17.46 6.06 12.21
C LEU A 393 -16.08 5.40 12.35
N LEU A 394 -15.04 6.18 12.07
CA LEU A 394 -13.67 5.72 12.18
C LEU A 394 -13.30 5.60 13.67
N LYS A 395 -12.89 4.42 14.09
CA LYS A 395 -12.47 4.14 15.47
C LYS A 395 -11.11 3.46 15.47
N ASN A 396 -10.22 3.94 16.33
CA ASN A 396 -8.99 3.21 16.62
C ASN A 396 -9.32 1.98 17.49
N VAL A 397 -9.03 0.80 16.98
CA VAL A 397 -9.29 -0.49 17.66
C VAL A 397 -8.05 -1.05 18.37
N GLY A 398 -6.98 -0.28 18.45
CA GLY A 398 -5.78 -0.60 19.19
C GLY A 398 -4.68 -1.30 18.39
N PRO A 399 -3.64 -1.78 19.08
CA PRO A 399 -2.47 -2.38 18.45
C PRO A 399 -2.77 -3.72 17.79
N SER A 400 -2.00 -4.05 16.74
CA SER A 400 -1.94 -5.39 16.14
C SER A 400 -0.51 -5.76 15.77
N ILE A 401 -0.20 -7.06 15.80
CA ILE A 401 1.05 -7.59 15.30
C ILE A 401 0.83 -8.37 14.01
N SER A 402 1.80 -8.27 13.10
CA SER A 402 1.88 -9.10 11.91
C SER A 402 3.10 -10.01 12.02
N TYR A 403 2.90 -11.28 11.70
CA TYR A 403 3.98 -12.27 11.72
C TYR A 403 3.75 -13.35 10.67
N LYS A 404 4.83 -14.06 10.31
CA LYS A 404 4.80 -15.24 9.44
C LYS A 404 5.23 -16.46 10.23
N LEU A 405 4.53 -17.56 9.99
CA LEU A 405 4.99 -18.90 10.40
C LEU A 405 5.46 -19.62 9.16
N ARG A 406 6.76 -19.91 9.12
CA ARG A 406 7.41 -20.62 8.03
C ARG A 406 7.74 -22.03 8.49
N ASP A 407 7.36 -23.02 7.70
CA ASP A 407 7.69 -24.41 7.93
C ASP A 407 9.07 -24.78 7.34
N ALA A 408 9.50 -26.01 7.58
CA ALA A 408 10.78 -26.53 7.09
C ALA A 408 10.87 -26.63 5.54
N SER A 409 9.71 -26.61 4.84
CA SER A 409 9.67 -26.59 3.36
C SER A 409 9.83 -25.17 2.79
N GLY A 410 9.85 -24.15 3.65
CA GLY A 410 9.92 -22.76 3.26
C GLY A 410 8.56 -22.11 2.99
N GLN A 411 7.45 -22.87 3.07
CA GLN A 411 6.12 -22.29 2.97
C GLN A 411 5.80 -21.46 4.21
N ALA A 412 5.24 -20.28 3.99
CA ALA A 412 4.88 -19.36 5.06
C ALA A 412 3.43 -18.92 4.94
N ARG A 413 2.72 -18.89 6.08
CA ARG A 413 1.43 -18.23 6.23
C ARG A 413 1.61 -16.94 6.99
N GLU A 414 0.81 -15.94 6.63
CA GLU A 414 0.83 -14.64 7.29
C GLU A 414 -0.33 -14.53 8.27
N TYR A 415 -0.03 -13.97 9.43
CA TYR A 415 -0.96 -13.75 10.53
C TYR A 415 -0.98 -12.27 10.92
N ASN A 416 -2.17 -11.81 11.32
CA ASN A 416 -2.34 -10.45 11.86
C ASN A 416 -3.30 -10.51 13.06
N ASN A 417 -2.77 -10.37 14.27
CA ASN A 417 -3.53 -10.53 15.50
C ASN A 417 -3.62 -9.19 16.26
N TYR A 418 -4.84 -8.84 16.64
CA TYR A 418 -5.09 -7.66 17.45
C TYR A 418 -4.76 -7.90 18.92
N MET A 419 -4.29 -6.86 19.60
CA MET A 419 -3.95 -6.92 21.02
C MET A 419 -5.19 -6.81 21.92
N ALA A 420 -6.12 -5.93 21.56
CA ALA A 420 -7.29 -5.62 22.35
C ALA A 420 -8.58 -6.18 21.69
N PRO A 421 -9.54 -6.63 22.50
CA PRO A 421 -10.85 -7.03 21.99
C PRO A 421 -11.60 -5.85 21.37
N VAL A 422 -12.26 -6.10 20.26
CA VAL A 422 -13.16 -5.17 19.58
C VAL A 422 -14.62 -5.56 19.78
N LEU A 423 -15.51 -4.57 19.77
CA LEU A 423 -16.95 -4.81 19.85
C LEU A 423 -17.49 -4.99 18.41
N LEU A 424 -17.92 -6.22 18.09
CA LEU A 424 -18.55 -6.58 16.82
C LEU A 424 -19.89 -7.26 17.09
N ASP A 425 -20.94 -6.82 16.43
CA ASP A 425 -22.30 -7.38 16.56
C ASP A 425 -22.78 -7.50 18.02
N GLY A 426 -22.40 -6.53 18.86
CA GLY A 426 -22.73 -6.52 20.28
C GLY A 426 -21.87 -7.47 21.14
N GLN A 427 -20.86 -8.12 20.57
CA GLN A 427 -19.95 -9.03 21.27
C GLN A 427 -18.52 -8.47 21.30
N ARG A 428 -17.83 -8.66 22.43
CA ARG A 428 -16.41 -8.38 22.54
C ARG A 428 -15.62 -9.59 22.06
N VAL A 429 -14.86 -9.41 20.96
CA VAL A 429 -14.07 -10.49 20.35
C VAL A 429 -12.63 -10.02 20.11
N LEU A 430 -11.67 -10.91 20.32
CA LEU A 430 -10.31 -10.74 19.84
C LEU A 430 -10.23 -11.23 18.39
N LEU A 431 -9.58 -10.46 17.54
CA LEU A 431 -9.42 -10.79 16.12
C LEU A 431 -8.05 -11.41 15.87
N ALA A 432 -8.02 -12.63 15.36
CA ALA A 432 -6.83 -13.33 14.91
C ALA A 432 -6.93 -13.61 13.41
N GLY A 433 -6.15 -12.91 12.62
CA GLY A 433 -6.19 -12.95 11.16
C GLY A 433 -5.17 -13.92 10.58
N VAL A 434 -5.54 -14.59 9.48
CA VAL A 434 -4.67 -15.47 8.69
C VAL A 434 -4.91 -15.26 7.21
N ARG A 435 -3.85 -15.36 6.41
CA ARG A 435 -3.93 -15.47 4.95
C ARG A 435 -2.84 -16.40 4.42
N GLU A 436 -3.13 -17.08 3.31
CA GLU A 436 -2.19 -17.99 2.65
C GLU A 436 -1.19 -17.21 1.78
N ASN A 437 -1.68 -16.19 1.07
CA ASN A 437 -0.90 -15.40 0.12
C ASN A 437 -1.02 -13.91 0.41
N ALA A 438 0.02 -13.15 0.11
CA ALA A 438 0.05 -11.70 0.29
C ALA A 438 -1.05 -10.95 -0.51
N GLY A 439 -1.55 -11.55 -1.59
CA GLY A 439 -2.64 -11.00 -2.42
C GLY A 439 -4.05 -11.24 -1.88
N GLU A 440 -4.19 -12.01 -0.80
CA GLU A 440 -5.47 -12.32 -0.20
C GLU A 440 -5.77 -11.38 0.96
N ALA A 441 -7.05 -11.10 1.20
CA ALA A 441 -7.47 -10.44 2.42
C ALA A 441 -7.31 -11.37 3.64
N PHE A 442 -7.00 -10.81 4.80
CA PHE A 442 -7.00 -11.59 6.04
C PHE A 442 -8.40 -12.09 6.37
N ARG A 443 -8.52 -13.38 6.67
CA ARG A 443 -9.70 -13.96 7.31
C ARG A 443 -9.50 -13.93 8.81
N TYR A 444 -10.48 -13.40 9.55
CA TYR A 444 -10.35 -13.21 10.99
C TYR A 444 -11.16 -14.23 11.77
N LEU A 445 -10.47 -14.98 12.62
CA LEU A 445 -11.09 -15.77 13.68
C LEU A 445 -11.55 -14.80 14.78
N ARG A 446 -12.84 -14.87 15.14
CA ARG A 446 -13.47 -14.00 16.13
C ARG A 446 -13.55 -14.73 17.47
N ILE A 447 -12.56 -14.54 18.32
CA ILE A 447 -12.44 -15.25 19.60
C ILE A 447 -13.20 -14.47 20.67
N PRO A 448 -14.26 -15.04 21.30
CA PRO A 448 -15.03 -14.35 22.31
C PRO A 448 -14.22 -14.11 23.58
N VAL A 449 -14.46 -12.97 24.20
CA VAL A 449 -13.90 -12.61 25.50
C VAL A 449 -14.83 -13.13 26.59
N ASP A 450 -14.26 -13.77 27.58
CA ASP A 450 -14.97 -14.31 28.74
C ASP A 450 -15.29 -13.23 29.80
N ASP A 451 -15.92 -13.64 30.89
CA ASP A 451 -16.30 -12.80 32.04
C ASP A 451 -15.09 -12.14 32.75
N THR A 452 -13.89 -12.66 32.55
CA THR A 452 -12.64 -12.06 33.06
C THR A 452 -12.03 -11.03 32.11
N GLY A 453 -12.62 -10.83 30.95
CA GLY A 453 -12.10 -9.92 29.92
C GLY A 453 -10.97 -10.51 29.09
N SER A 454 -10.76 -11.82 29.14
CA SER A 454 -9.70 -12.54 28.44
C SER A 454 -10.27 -13.57 27.44
N ILE A 455 -9.39 -14.14 26.62
CA ILE A 455 -9.74 -15.26 25.73
C ILE A 455 -9.49 -16.64 26.37
N ASP A 456 -9.11 -16.65 27.63
CA ASP A 456 -8.71 -17.89 28.32
C ASP A 456 -9.85 -18.90 28.44
N GLY A 457 -11.08 -18.42 28.60
CA GLY A 457 -12.26 -19.27 28.60
C GLY A 457 -12.43 -20.05 27.29
N TRP A 458 -12.31 -19.34 26.18
CA TRP A 458 -12.33 -19.95 24.85
C TRP A 458 -11.14 -20.90 24.63
N TYR A 459 -9.94 -20.49 25.04
CA TYR A 459 -8.75 -21.32 24.87
C TYR A 459 -8.83 -22.63 25.66
N ARG A 460 -9.27 -22.59 26.93
CA ARG A 460 -9.52 -23.79 27.73
C ARG A 460 -10.55 -24.71 27.09
N LEU A 461 -11.62 -24.15 26.56
CA LEU A 461 -12.67 -24.92 25.87
C LEU A 461 -12.12 -25.55 24.57
N HIS A 462 -11.33 -24.83 23.81
CA HIS A 462 -10.65 -25.34 22.61
C HIS A 462 -9.70 -26.50 22.93
N GLN A 463 -8.92 -26.41 24.00
CA GLN A 463 -8.02 -27.49 24.44
C GLN A 463 -8.82 -28.71 24.94
N ALA A 464 -9.85 -28.49 25.75
CA ALA A 464 -10.69 -29.55 26.27
C ALA A 464 -11.49 -30.28 25.18
N LEU A 465 -11.88 -29.56 24.13
CA LEU A 465 -12.55 -30.17 22.99
C LEU A 465 -11.67 -31.19 22.25
N LYS A 466 -10.37 -31.06 22.32
CA LYS A 466 -9.40 -32.02 21.73
C LYS A 466 -9.12 -33.23 22.63
N ASP A 467 -9.46 -33.15 23.92
CA ASP A 467 -9.28 -34.22 24.89
C ASP A 467 -10.51 -35.14 24.93
N ALA A 468 -10.32 -36.42 24.52
CA ALA A 468 -11.42 -37.41 24.49
C ALA A 468 -12.00 -37.68 25.86
N SER A 469 -11.20 -37.66 26.92
CA SER A 469 -11.65 -37.95 28.28
C SER A 469 -12.55 -36.82 28.82
N LEU A 470 -12.18 -35.58 28.51
CA LEU A 470 -12.98 -34.41 28.89
C LEU A 470 -14.27 -34.33 28.09
N ARG A 471 -14.28 -34.72 26.81
CA ARG A 471 -15.51 -34.83 26.01
C ARG A 471 -16.47 -35.86 26.60
N ASP A 472 -15.98 -37.08 26.91
CA ASP A 472 -16.81 -38.13 27.53
C ASP A 472 -17.40 -37.67 28.88
N LYS A 473 -16.59 -37.03 29.71
CA LYS A 473 -17.05 -36.44 30.98
C LYS A 473 -18.17 -35.42 30.78
N ALA A 474 -18.02 -34.53 29.78
CA ALA A 474 -19.01 -33.50 29.45
C ALA A 474 -20.31 -34.12 28.97
N VAL A 475 -20.23 -35.12 28.08
CA VAL A 475 -21.40 -35.86 27.58
C VAL A 475 -22.17 -36.53 28.71
N ARG A 476 -21.48 -37.27 29.60
CA ARG A 476 -22.13 -37.93 30.76
C ARG A 476 -22.81 -36.92 31.67
N ARG A 477 -22.20 -35.78 31.90
CA ARG A 477 -22.75 -34.70 32.74
C ARG A 477 -24.00 -34.08 32.12
N TYR A 478 -23.95 -33.83 30.83
CA TYR A 478 -25.10 -33.33 30.07
C TYR A 478 -26.26 -34.30 30.08
N VAL A 479 -26.02 -35.59 29.84
CA VAL A 479 -27.06 -36.64 29.87
C VAL A 479 -27.70 -36.77 31.25
N ALA A 480 -26.89 -36.75 32.31
CA ALA A 480 -27.36 -36.84 33.69
C ALA A 480 -28.28 -35.67 34.08
N GLN A 481 -28.06 -34.50 33.52
CA GLN A 481 -28.90 -33.32 33.78
C GLN A 481 -30.17 -33.26 32.92
N THR A 482 -30.12 -33.87 31.74
CA THR A 482 -31.19 -33.72 30.74
C THR A 482 -32.18 -34.89 30.76
N THR A 483 -31.75 -36.08 31.19
CA THR A 483 -32.59 -37.29 31.19
C THR A 483 -33.07 -37.66 32.60
N PRO A 484 -34.37 -37.99 32.76
CA PRO A 484 -34.87 -38.53 34.02
C PRO A 484 -34.19 -39.85 34.40
N SER A 485 -33.95 -40.05 35.68
CA SER A 485 -33.22 -41.23 36.19
C SER A 485 -33.98 -42.54 35.99
N ASP A 486 -35.28 -42.50 35.70
CA ASP A 486 -36.16 -43.64 35.45
C ASP A 486 -36.18 -44.12 33.97
N LYS A 487 -35.40 -43.45 33.08
CA LYS A 487 -35.35 -43.77 31.63
C LYS A 487 -33.94 -44.08 31.14
N PRO A 488 -33.32 -45.21 31.52
CA PRO A 488 -31.96 -45.53 31.20
C PRO A 488 -31.70 -45.72 29.69
N GLU A 489 -32.67 -46.24 28.93
CA GLU A 489 -32.53 -46.40 27.48
C GLU A 489 -32.45 -45.05 26.74
N MET A 490 -33.25 -44.09 27.17
CA MET A 490 -33.19 -42.73 26.61
C MET A 490 -31.87 -42.02 26.95
N ALA A 491 -31.36 -42.25 28.16
CA ALA A 491 -30.06 -41.73 28.57
C ALA A 491 -28.93 -42.29 27.70
N GLU A 492 -28.94 -43.58 27.38
CA GLU A 492 -27.91 -44.19 26.54
C GLU A 492 -28.00 -43.73 25.08
N GLN A 493 -29.23 -43.63 24.53
CA GLN A 493 -29.40 -43.07 23.18
C GLN A 493 -28.90 -41.60 23.08
N LEU A 494 -29.22 -40.78 24.07
CA LEU A 494 -28.74 -39.40 24.12
C LEU A 494 -27.23 -39.36 24.29
N ARG A 495 -26.62 -40.24 25.09
CA ARG A 495 -25.17 -40.34 25.29
C ARG A 495 -24.46 -40.63 23.97
N VAL A 496 -24.90 -41.63 23.22
CA VAL A 496 -24.32 -42.01 21.94
C VAL A 496 -24.44 -40.86 20.92
N THR A 497 -25.60 -40.19 20.89
CA THR A 497 -25.82 -39.06 19.98
C THR A 497 -24.95 -37.84 20.34
N ALA A 498 -24.85 -37.53 21.64
CA ALA A 498 -24.06 -36.42 22.14
C ALA A 498 -22.54 -36.66 21.94
N ASP A 499 -22.07 -37.87 22.20
CA ASP A 499 -20.67 -38.26 21.97
C ASP A 499 -20.31 -38.11 20.50
N ARG A 500 -21.18 -38.60 19.62
CA ARG A 500 -20.98 -38.48 18.18
C ARG A 500 -20.99 -37.00 17.69
N ALA A 501 -21.98 -36.22 18.16
CA ALA A 501 -22.08 -34.81 17.79
C ALA A 501 -20.82 -34.01 18.23
N LEU A 502 -20.38 -34.24 19.47
CA LEU A 502 -19.19 -33.58 20.02
C LEU A 502 -17.90 -34.08 19.36
N GLY A 503 -17.81 -35.37 19.03
CA GLY A 503 -16.71 -35.98 18.31
C GLY A 503 -16.55 -35.45 16.89
N LEU A 504 -17.65 -35.36 16.14
CA LEU A 504 -17.67 -34.76 14.80
C LEU A 504 -17.23 -33.27 14.86
N PHE A 505 -17.82 -32.54 15.79
CA PHE A 505 -17.47 -31.11 15.96
C PHE A 505 -16.01 -30.92 16.35
N ALA A 506 -15.45 -31.80 17.17
CA ALA A 506 -14.04 -31.80 17.54
C ALA A 506 -13.08 -32.20 16.39
N GLY A 507 -13.59 -32.71 15.28
CA GLY A 507 -12.79 -33.29 14.21
C GLY A 507 -12.08 -34.60 14.62
N ALA A 508 -12.62 -35.29 15.63
CA ALA A 508 -12.04 -36.55 16.13
C ALA A 508 -12.51 -37.78 15.32
N GLU A 509 -13.56 -37.65 14.54
CA GLU A 509 -14.08 -38.69 13.65
C GLU A 509 -13.90 -38.28 12.18
N PRO A 510 -13.46 -39.20 11.30
CA PRO A 510 -13.38 -38.93 9.87
C PRO A 510 -14.80 -38.78 9.30
N THR A 511 -15.08 -37.63 8.68
CA THR A 511 -16.29 -37.45 7.87
C THR A 511 -16.20 -38.31 6.62
N ARG A 512 -17.12 -39.23 6.40
CA ARG A 512 -17.26 -39.96 5.13
C ARG A 512 -17.84 -39.01 4.09
N THR A 513 -17.03 -38.28 3.39
CA THR A 513 -17.41 -37.71 2.10
C THR A 513 -17.49 -38.85 1.09
N LYS A 514 -18.63 -39.02 0.43
CA LYS A 514 -18.75 -39.82 -0.77
C LYS A 514 -17.97 -39.16 -1.90
N ASP A 515 -16.67 -39.39 -1.94
CA ASP A 515 -15.90 -39.06 -3.12
C ASP A 515 -16.11 -40.13 -4.19
N THR A 516 -16.82 -39.76 -5.25
CA THR A 516 -17.01 -40.54 -6.48
C THR A 516 -15.81 -40.48 -7.44
N THR A 517 -14.74 -39.80 -7.03
CA THR A 517 -13.53 -39.67 -7.88
C THR A 517 -12.30 -39.92 -7.01
N GLY A 518 -11.82 -41.11 -6.99
CA GLY A 518 -10.53 -41.68 -6.48
C GLY A 518 -9.36 -40.75 -6.10
N ALA A 519 -9.60 -39.59 -5.53
CA ALA A 519 -8.62 -38.61 -5.04
C ALA A 519 -8.45 -38.74 -3.52
N ALA A 520 -7.28 -38.37 -3.03
CA ALA A 520 -6.69 -38.51 -1.70
C ALA A 520 -7.67 -38.45 -0.50
N PRO A 521 -7.33 -39.06 0.66
CA PRO A 521 -8.22 -39.12 1.82
C PRO A 521 -8.64 -37.73 2.23
N ALA A 522 -9.97 -37.51 2.35
CA ALA A 522 -10.56 -36.25 2.74
C ALA A 522 -9.95 -35.75 4.06
N ALA A 523 -9.56 -34.49 4.07
CA ALA A 523 -9.07 -33.83 5.28
C ALA A 523 -10.11 -34.00 6.40
N ILE A 524 -9.66 -34.34 7.61
CA ILE A 524 -10.51 -34.41 8.80
C ILE A 524 -11.07 -33.00 9.02
N THR A 525 -12.33 -32.78 8.68
CA THR A 525 -13.02 -31.52 8.90
C THR A 525 -13.78 -31.62 10.22
N GLY A 526 -13.62 -30.60 11.07
CA GLY A 526 -14.38 -30.44 12.31
C GLY A 526 -15.40 -29.30 12.20
N GLY A 527 -15.91 -28.88 13.35
CA GLY A 527 -16.82 -27.77 13.46
C GLY A 527 -18.24 -28.04 12.96
N LEU A 528 -18.98 -26.98 12.69
CA LEU A 528 -20.37 -27.06 12.21
C LEU A 528 -20.46 -27.70 10.81
N GLN A 529 -19.42 -27.57 9.99
CA GLN A 529 -19.36 -28.18 8.67
C GLN A 529 -19.42 -29.72 8.77
N ALA A 530 -18.65 -30.30 9.67
CA ALA A 530 -18.66 -31.78 9.87
C ALA A 530 -20.05 -32.31 10.30
N LEU A 531 -20.79 -31.51 11.08
CA LEU A 531 -22.17 -31.85 11.46
C LEU A 531 -23.14 -31.71 10.27
N SER A 532 -22.97 -30.66 9.46
CA SER A 532 -23.75 -30.48 8.23
C SER A 532 -23.54 -31.63 7.26
N ASP A 533 -22.29 -31.99 6.98
CA ASP A 533 -21.93 -33.10 6.09
C ASP A 533 -22.49 -34.43 6.59
N PHE A 534 -22.49 -34.65 7.91
CA PHE A 534 -23.10 -35.82 8.52
C PHE A 534 -24.61 -35.87 8.31
N VAL A 535 -25.30 -34.76 8.56
CA VAL A 535 -26.77 -34.67 8.37
C VAL A 535 -27.14 -34.88 6.90
N GLU A 536 -26.44 -34.23 5.98
CA GLU A 536 -26.65 -34.36 4.53
C GLU A 536 -26.39 -35.78 4.02
N GLY A 537 -25.39 -36.47 4.55
CA GLY A 537 -25.00 -37.81 4.14
C GLY A 537 -25.79 -38.93 4.77
N SER A 538 -26.43 -38.71 5.95
CA SER A 538 -27.04 -39.78 6.77
C SER A 538 -28.53 -39.62 6.98
N VAL A 539 -29.11 -38.45 6.66
CA VAL A 539 -30.51 -38.13 6.99
C VAL A 539 -31.28 -37.80 5.71
N PRO A 540 -32.51 -38.39 5.55
CA PRO A 540 -33.43 -38.03 4.46
C PRO A 540 -33.72 -36.52 4.44
N GLU A 541 -33.89 -35.94 3.28
CA GLU A 541 -34.02 -34.50 3.06
C GLU A 541 -35.15 -33.86 3.89
N GLU A 542 -36.28 -34.56 4.01
CA GLU A 542 -37.45 -34.08 4.74
C GLU A 542 -37.22 -33.93 6.26
N GLU A 543 -36.28 -34.68 6.84
CA GLU A 543 -35.97 -34.66 8.28
C GLU A 543 -34.70 -33.85 8.64
N ARG A 544 -33.92 -33.43 7.67
CA ARG A 544 -32.61 -32.76 7.89
C ARG A 544 -32.71 -31.57 8.81
N SER A 545 -33.66 -30.68 8.58
CA SER A 545 -33.82 -29.44 9.38
C SER A 545 -34.10 -29.75 10.86
N ARG A 546 -34.99 -30.71 11.11
CA ARG A 546 -35.35 -31.11 12.47
C ARG A 546 -34.21 -31.80 13.20
N ILE A 547 -33.49 -32.69 12.52
CA ILE A 547 -32.35 -33.40 13.11
C ILE A 547 -31.17 -32.46 13.33
N ALA A 548 -30.89 -31.53 12.41
CA ALA A 548 -29.89 -30.49 12.60
C ALA A 548 -30.15 -29.63 13.84
N GLU A 549 -31.41 -29.22 14.06
CA GLU A 549 -31.78 -28.44 15.25
C GLU A 549 -31.55 -29.23 16.55
N VAL A 550 -31.92 -30.52 16.56
CA VAL A 550 -31.70 -31.39 17.72
C VAL A 550 -30.20 -31.58 17.99
N LEU A 551 -29.41 -31.85 16.95
CA LEU A 551 -27.96 -32.00 17.08
C LEU A 551 -27.29 -30.73 17.58
N LEU A 552 -27.67 -29.55 17.09
CA LEU A 552 -27.16 -28.27 17.58
C LEU A 552 -27.51 -28.03 19.05
N ARG A 553 -28.69 -28.40 19.49
CA ARG A 553 -29.11 -28.29 20.89
C ARG A 553 -28.26 -29.21 21.78
N ILE A 554 -28.05 -30.45 21.37
CA ILE A 554 -27.20 -31.42 22.06
C ILE A 554 -25.74 -30.94 22.11
N LEU A 555 -25.22 -30.45 21.00
CA LEU A 555 -23.88 -29.89 20.91
C LEU A 555 -23.69 -28.71 21.88
N ASN A 556 -24.62 -27.74 21.85
CA ASN A 556 -24.57 -26.58 22.73
C ASN A 556 -24.60 -26.97 24.21
N GLY A 557 -25.46 -27.91 24.59
CA GLY A 557 -25.53 -28.42 25.97
C GLY A 557 -24.25 -29.14 26.38
N SER A 558 -23.72 -30.00 25.52
CA SER A 558 -22.46 -30.71 25.79
C SER A 558 -21.24 -29.77 25.87
N LEU A 559 -21.15 -28.75 25.00
CA LEU A 559 -20.12 -27.73 25.05
C LEU A 559 -20.24 -26.83 26.28
N PHE A 560 -21.44 -26.53 26.73
CA PHE A 560 -21.65 -25.80 27.98
C PHE A 560 -21.12 -26.59 29.20
N GLU A 561 -21.41 -27.89 29.28
CA GLU A 561 -20.88 -28.76 30.34
C GLU A 561 -19.33 -28.88 30.23
N LEU A 562 -18.80 -28.94 29.03
CA LEU A 562 -17.35 -28.93 28.82
C LEU A 562 -16.73 -27.60 29.32
N ALA A 563 -17.37 -26.46 29.07
CA ALA A 563 -16.95 -25.18 29.60
C ALA A 563 -16.98 -25.13 31.14
N GLN A 564 -18.02 -25.71 31.77
CA GLN A 564 -18.11 -25.83 33.22
C GLN A 564 -16.97 -26.65 33.80
N ILE A 565 -16.68 -27.80 33.19
CA ILE A 565 -15.56 -28.68 33.61
C ILE A 565 -14.24 -27.95 33.57
N THR A 566 -13.99 -27.18 32.51
CA THR A 566 -12.73 -26.45 32.35
C THR A 566 -12.60 -25.31 33.36
N ARG A 567 -13.72 -24.66 33.74
CA ARG A 567 -13.73 -23.63 34.78
C ARG A 567 -13.48 -24.20 36.16
N GLU A 568 -14.14 -25.33 36.47
CA GLU A 568 -13.90 -26.05 37.73
C GLU A 568 -12.41 -26.42 37.88
N ALA A 569 -11.83 -26.99 36.81
CA ALA A 569 -10.40 -27.34 36.80
C ALA A 569 -9.47 -26.13 36.97
N ALA A 570 -9.93 -24.94 36.56
CA ALA A 570 -9.20 -23.66 36.72
C ALA A 570 -9.51 -22.96 38.04
N GLY A 571 -10.33 -23.53 38.92
CA GLY A 571 -10.73 -22.91 40.19
C GLY A 571 -11.64 -21.69 40.04
N LEU A 572 -12.30 -21.57 38.88
CA LEU A 572 -13.21 -20.45 38.56
C LEU A 572 -14.66 -20.79 38.95
N PRO A 573 -15.46 -19.79 39.33
CA PRO A 573 -16.86 -20.01 39.60
C PRO A 573 -17.61 -20.54 38.35
N PRO A 574 -18.66 -21.36 38.52
CA PRO A 574 -19.43 -21.90 37.40
C PRO A 574 -20.12 -20.79 36.62
N LEU A 575 -20.28 -21.00 35.31
CA LEU A 575 -21.06 -20.12 34.45
C LEU A 575 -22.52 -20.13 34.92
N LYS A 576 -23.06 -18.94 35.18
CA LYS A 576 -24.47 -18.80 35.53
C LYS A 576 -25.30 -18.62 34.25
N PRO A 577 -26.51 -19.19 34.17
CA PRO A 577 -27.42 -18.90 33.08
C PRO A 577 -27.70 -17.38 33.02
N SER A 578 -27.22 -16.73 31.98
CA SER A 578 -27.43 -15.31 31.73
C SER A 578 -27.37 -15.05 30.23
N GLU A 579 -27.86 -13.89 29.81
CA GLU A 579 -27.77 -13.48 28.40
C GLU A 579 -26.33 -13.37 27.95
N GLU A 580 -25.46 -12.88 28.81
CA GLU A 580 -24.01 -12.74 28.53
C GLU A 580 -23.37 -14.13 28.34
N THR A 581 -23.67 -15.10 29.22
CA THR A 581 -23.17 -16.47 29.07
C THR A 581 -23.70 -17.12 27.79
N SER A 582 -24.96 -16.90 27.44
CA SER A 582 -25.54 -17.40 26.20
C SER A 582 -24.85 -16.83 24.97
N ARG A 583 -24.58 -15.51 24.95
CA ARG A 583 -23.86 -14.85 23.86
C ARG A 583 -22.43 -15.38 23.76
N PHE A 584 -21.72 -15.49 24.90
CA PHE A 584 -20.36 -16.04 24.92
C PHE A 584 -20.34 -17.46 24.34
N MET A 585 -21.22 -18.34 24.78
CA MET A 585 -21.27 -19.73 24.28
C MET A 585 -21.62 -19.80 22.79
N THR A 586 -22.58 -19.02 22.32
CA THR A 586 -22.90 -18.94 20.89
C THR A 586 -21.70 -18.52 20.07
N GLN A 587 -21.02 -17.46 20.48
CA GLN A 587 -19.82 -16.98 19.77
C GLN A 587 -18.66 -17.98 19.89
N ALA A 588 -18.54 -18.68 21.04
CA ALA A 588 -17.52 -19.70 21.23
C ALA A 588 -17.72 -20.88 20.27
N VAL A 589 -18.97 -21.34 20.09
CA VAL A 589 -19.29 -22.42 19.14
C VAL A 589 -18.91 -22.01 17.72
N LEU A 590 -19.30 -20.80 17.28
CA LEU A 590 -18.94 -20.29 15.95
C LEU A 590 -17.43 -20.19 15.80
N SER A 591 -16.75 -19.61 16.78
CA SER A 591 -15.29 -19.45 16.76
C SER A 591 -14.53 -20.78 16.78
N LEU A 592 -15.00 -21.78 17.54
CA LEU A 592 -14.41 -23.12 17.54
C LEU A 592 -14.62 -23.84 16.22
N SER A 593 -15.77 -23.66 15.58
CA SER A 593 -16.03 -24.15 14.22
C SER A 593 -15.07 -23.49 13.23
N ASP A 594 -14.91 -22.19 13.32
CA ASP A 594 -14.07 -21.39 12.43
C ASP A 594 -12.56 -21.58 12.69
N ALA A 595 -12.17 -22.16 13.84
CA ALA A 595 -10.77 -22.41 14.16
C ALA A 595 -10.06 -23.32 13.14
N ALA A 596 -10.80 -24.10 12.36
CA ALA A 596 -10.27 -24.92 11.28
C ALA A 596 -9.61 -24.12 10.16
N PHE A 597 -10.08 -22.88 9.87
CA PHE A 597 -9.45 -22.03 8.86
C PHE A 597 -8.26 -21.21 9.40
N TYR A 598 -7.96 -21.30 10.70
CA TYR A 598 -6.79 -20.70 11.34
C TYR A 598 -5.73 -21.79 11.64
N PRO A 599 -5.05 -22.31 10.62
CA PRO A 599 -4.20 -23.51 10.73
C PRO A 599 -2.84 -23.18 11.34
N ALA A 600 -2.85 -22.56 12.52
CA ALA A 600 -1.62 -22.25 13.24
C ALA A 600 -1.34 -23.33 14.30
N PRO A 601 -0.14 -23.90 14.38
CA PRO A 601 0.26 -24.77 15.48
C PRO A 601 0.34 -24.00 16.81
N VAL A 602 0.59 -22.69 16.72
CA VAL A 602 0.61 -21.75 17.84
C VAL A 602 -0.04 -20.44 17.42
N MET A 603 -0.94 -19.93 18.24
CA MET A 603 -1.50 -18.58 18.10
C MET A 603 -0.68 -17.63 18.99
N VAL A 604 -0.27 -16.49 18.44
CA VAL A 604 0.52 -15.49 19.17
C VAL A 604 -0.37 -14.30 19.52
N GLN A 605 -0.47 -14.01 20.81
CA GLN A 605 -1.19 -12.86 21.36
C GLN A 605 -0.19 -11.80 21.82
N LEU A 606 -0.37 -10.56 21.39
CA LEU A 606 0.41 -9.42 21.88
C LEU A 606 -0.04 -9.07 23.31
N SER A 607 0.85 -9.16 24.28
CA SER A 607 0.61 -8.79 25.70
C SER A 607 1.20 -7.44 26.07
N GLY A 608 2.32 -7.06 25.45
CA GLY A 608 2.99 -5.78 25.68
C GLY A 608 3.95 -5.47 24.54
N PHE A 609 4.39 -4.22 24.45
CA PHE A 609 5.40 -3.81 23.48
C PHE A 609 6.11 -2.53 23.93
N THR A 610 7.35 -2.37 23.46
CA THR A 610 8.07 -1.10 23.51
C THR A 610 8.28 -0.63 22.07
N GLN A 611 7.58 0.42 21.68
CA GLN A 611 7.62 0.92 20.31
C GLN A 611 8.95 1.63 20.03
N VAL A 612 9.56 1.28 18.91
CA VAL A 612 10.66 2.01 18.27
C VAL A 612 10.16 2.48 16.93
N GLN A 613 10.08 3.80 16.73
CA GLN A 613 9.63 4.36 15.46
C GLN A 613 10.81 4.50 14.50
N ALA A 614 10.54 4.40 13.22
CA ALA A 614 11.51 4.69 12.18
C ALA A 614 10.95 5.69 11.18
N SER A 615 11.79 6.60 10.72
CA SER A 615 11.47 7.47 9.60
C SER A 615 11.90 6.84 8.28
N VAL A 616 11.03 6.93 7.30
CA VAL A 616 11.38 6.64 5.90
C VAL A 616 11.59 7.97 5.20
N PHE A 617 12.84 8.26 4.88
CA PHE A 617 13.20 9.43 4.10
C PHE A 617 13.29 9.09 2.62
N GLN A 618 12.75 9.94 1.76
CA GLN A 618 13.06 9.89 0.35
C GLN A 618 14.30 10.74 0.09
N MET A 619 15.36 10.10 -0.31
CA MET A 619 16.64 10.71 -0.66
C MET A 619 16.66 10.97 -2.16
N ALA A 620 16.86 12.23 -2.57
CA ALA A 620 16.86 12.58 -3.98
C ALA A 620 18.01 13.52 -4.34
N ARG A 621 18.79 13.15 -5.34
CA ARG A 621 19.70 14.06 -6.05
C ARG A 621 19.11 14.29 -7.44
N ALA A 622 18.63 15.50 -7.70
CA ALA A 622 17.88 15.84 -8.90
C ALA A 622 18.39 17.18 -9.47
N PRO A 623 19.53 17.19 -10.15
CA PRO A 623 20.13 18.42 -10.69
C PRO A 623 19.33 19.00 -11.85
N GLY A 624 18.54 18.20 -12.57
CA GLY A 624 17.67 18.63 -13.67
C GLY A 624 16.59 19.62 -13.24
N LYS A 625 16.23 19.69 -11.96
CA LYS A 625 15.35 20.74 -11.41
C LYS A 625 15.90 22.15 -11.58
N LYS A 626 17.20 22.31 -11.82
CA LYS A 626 17.87 23.59 -12.01
C LYS A 626 17.93 24.02 -13.47
N LEU A 627 17.61 23.12 -14.42
CA LEU A 627 17.46 23.41 -15.83
C LEU A 627 16.12 24.09 -16.13
#